data_92811a304505cf150eb779acb00d1a04
#
_entry.id   92811a304505cf150eb779acb00d1a04
#
_cell.length_a   1.000
_cell.length_b   1.000
_cell.length_c   1.000
_cell.angle_alpha   90.00
_cell.angle_beta   90.00
_cell.angle_gamma   90.00
#
_symmetry.space_group_name_H-M   'P 1'
#
loop_
_entity.id
_entity.type
_entity.pdbx_description
1 polymer ?
#
loop_
_entity_poly.entity_id
_entity_poly.type
_entity_poly.pdbx_seq_one_letter_code
_entity_poly.pdbx_strand_id
1 'polypeptide(L)'
;MENRSGETNNTQNSAENAFDYAAADITNELPRGDMLQDPAGEPFQSTFEEEKPKKLNFFNKIGRMNPKKRAVLLVRIFIVIAFSVLFAVYCVKNRANFEIDSLAVSAVSLAVFTAVLIAAVPQIIKVFSGDDAQLAPSGIEKANGKTFLKIVLAAFILRAALTIFGMIVFYCLNPKFQGSLLNLWQTAWTKVNTDAPHYCSIAENWYASTGEDRLLIVFFPMLPLLMRGLNLLTHNSFVSVQIINTLASCSAAGVLYLTLRPLLGEKKARLAPFIWLMLPGSIFLNSGMTEPLFMLFTVLCFYALQKKKYLAAGIAAACAGFTRSPGVLLAVPLAIEGIGYCVRRARSGKKVGSAIAEIVLSLVISTFGTLAYLYINKVVAGDWFMFSVYQKSNWSQGLGFFFDTARYMYQRAIGDLKAALGSGAFNGTNITSVFVLFLPTVALIVLTPLLILRRARKLPAAYTLHFLAYFALAMGCTWLLSAMRYLSVVPAIIAAIAMSCKSEERTAAIFTVSAIAYAGYIFMYMRVLSVF
;
A
#
# COMPACT_ATOMS: atom_id res chain seq x y z
N MET A 1 -70.37 -5.53 2.43
CA MET A 1 -70.71 -6.26 3.68
C MET A 1 -69.42 -6.31 4.47
N GLU A 2 -69.45 -5.40 5.36
CA GLU A 2 -69.21 -5.42 6.83
C GLU A 2 -67.71 -5.55 7.15
N ASN A 3 -67.14 -4.45 7.56
CA ASN A 3 -67.18 -3.75 8.87
C ASN A 3 -66.30 -4.39 9.94
N ARG A 4 -65.29 -3.70 10.35
CA ARG A 4 -64.93 -3.08 11.66
C ARG A 4 -63.40 -2.85 11.70
N SER A 5 -62.95 -1.64 11.64
CA SER A 5 -62.85 -0.58 12.67
C SER A 5 -61.93 -0.91 13.86
N GLY A 6 -60.91 -0.09 14.03
CA GLY A 6 -60.41 0.47 15.30
C GLY A 6 -59.13 -0.19 15.79
N GLU A 7 -58.05 0.50 15.84
CA GLU A 7 -57.58 1.39 16.88
C GLU A 7 -56.25 2.01 16.50
N THR A 8 -56.27 3.30 16.57
CA THR A 8 -55.13 4.21 16.46
C THR A 8 -54.42 4.34 17.81
N ASN A 9 -53.18 4.77 17.71
CA ASN A 9 -52.36 5.46 18.73
C ASN A 9 -51.56 4.60 19.72
N ASN A 10 -50.27 4.63 19.59
CA ASN A 10 -49.30 5.14 20.58
C ASN A 10 -47.93 4.47 20.39
N THR A 11 -47.07 5.05 19.59
CA THR A 11 -45.59 4.89 19.75
C THR A 11 -44.87 6.04 19.06
N GLN A 12 -45.19 7.25 19.47
CA GLN A 12 -44.30 8.41 19.33
C GLN A 12 -44.24 9.06 20.71
N ASN A 13 -43.37 8.59 21.58
CA ASN A 13 -42.89 9.27 22.79
C ASN A 13 -42.01 8.30 23.60
N SER A 14 -40.84 8.00 23.11
CA SER A 14 -39.78 7.32 23.93
C SER A 14 -38.37 7.60 23.45
N ALA A 15 -38.11 8.72 22.78
CA ALA A 15 -36.79 9.12 22.34
C ALA A 15 -36.33 10.51 22.83
N GLU A 16 -37.11 11.20 23.64
CA GLU A 16 -36.75 12.53 24.19
C GLU A 16 -36.49 12.56 25.70
N ASN A 17 -36.61 11.46 26.44
CA ASN A 17 -36.42 11.43 27.90
C ASN A 17 -35.12 10.74 28.36
N ALA A 18 -34.06 10.70 27.55
CA ALA A 18 -32.77 10.10 27.95
C ALA A 18 -31.63 11.12 28.13
N PHE A 19 -31.92 12.41 28.11
CA PHE A 19 -30.88 13.45 28.28
C PHE A 19 -31.06 14.39 29.46
N ASP A 20 -32.14 14.25 30.26
CA ASP A 20 -32.45 15.16 31.39
C ASP A 20 -32.27 14.55 32.79
N TYR A 21 -31.59 13.42 32.95
CA TYR A 21 -31.33 12.81 34.28
C TYR A 21 -29.84 12.84 34.72
N ALA A 22 -29.04 13.78 34.26
CA ALA A 22 -27.66 13.94 34.73
C ALA A 22 -27.30 15.36 35.24
N ALA A 23 -28.25 16.21 35.54
CA ALA A 23 -27.99 17.57 35.99
C ALA A 23 -28.80 18.04 37.23
N ALA A 24 -29.38 17.13 37.99
CA ALA A 24 -30.14 17.49 39.20
C ALA A 24 -29.85 16.45 40.30
N ASP A 25 -28.72 16.58 41.01
CA ASP A 25 -28.52 16.10 42.38
C ASP A 25 -27.10 16.42 42.87
N ILE A 26 -26.73 17.69 42.98
CA ILE A 26 -25.68 18.18 43.91
C ILE A 26 -26.04 19.62 44.30
N THR A 27 -27.11 19.82 44.96
CA THR A 27 -27.35 21.01 45.82
C THR A 27 -28.41 20.61 46.85
N ASN A 28 -28.00 20.03 47.94
CA ASN A 28 -28.61 20.25 49.24
C ASN A 28 -27.89 19.38 50.29
N GLU A 29 -27.58 20.08 51.38
CA GLU A 29 -27.16 19.63 52.70
C GLU A 29 -25.68 19.99 53.03
N LEU A 30 -25.49 21.29 53.28
CA LEU A 30 -24.50 21.73 54.28
C LEU A 30 -25.30 22.16 55.51
N PRO A 31 -24.97 21.68 56.74
CA PRO A 31 -25.64 22.09 57.97
C PRO A 31 -25.27 23.55 58.28
N ARG A 32 -26.24 24.36 58.64
CA ARG A 32 -26.05 25.69 59.19
C ARG A 32 -25.38 25.55 60.55
N GLY A 33 -24.08 25.80 60.60
CA GLY A 33 -23.35 26.02 61.84
C GLY A 33 -23.57 27.44 62.33
N ASP A 34 -23.88 27.56 63.61
CA ASP A 34 -24.13 28.80 64.31
C ASP A 34 -22.95 29.78 64.15
N MET A 35 -23.30 31.06 63.87
CA MET A 35 -22.37 32.16 63.89
C MET A 35 -21.90 32.44 65.32
N LEU A 36 -20.68 32.12 65.66
CA LEU A 36 -19.98 32.69 66.79
C LEU A 36 -19.55 34.10 66.40
N GLN A 37 -20.20 35.10 67.00
CA GLN A 37 -19.78 36.48 66.93
C GLN A 37 -18.52 36.67 67.80
N ASP A 38 -17.44 37.16 67.19
CA ASP A 38 -16.25 37.60 67.89
C ASP A 38 -16.49 39.02 68.50
N PRO A 39 -16.12 39.27 69.76
CA PRO A 39 -16.45 40.51 70.43
C PRO A 39 -15.66 41.73 69.97
N ALA A 40 -14.78 41.69 69.01
CA ALA A 40 -13.86 42.73 68.65
C ALA A 40 -14.02 43.40 67.27
N GLY A 41 -15.19 43.29 66.62
CA GLY A 41 -15.64 44.25 65.59
C GLY A 41 -14.71 44.60 64.41
N GLU A 42 -13.68 43.82 64.11
CA GLU A 42 -12.86 44.05 62.91
C GLU A 42 -13.20 43.10 61.77
N PRO A 43 -13.34 43.56 60.50
CA PRO A 43 -13.65 42.71 59.38
C PRO A 43 -12.46 41.82 59.03
N PHE A 44 -12.65 40.49 59.14
CA PHE A 44 -11.69 39.49 58.70
C PHE A 44 -11.51 39.59 57.18
N GLN A 45 -10.45 40.26 56.70
CA GLN A 45 -10.05 40.17 55.29
C GLN A 45 -9.39 38.81 55.05
N SER A 46 -10.14 37.87 54.47
CA SER A 46 -9.59 36.61 53.95
C SER A 46 -8.70 36.91 52.73
N THR A 47 -7.41 37.05 52.94
CA THR A 47 -6.40 37.00 51.88
C THR A 47 -6.22 35.55 51.43
N PHE A 48 -7.24 34.93 50.82
CA PHE A 48 -7.01 33.80 49.95
C PHE A 48 -6.57 34.38 48.61
N GLU A 49 -5.25 34.59 48.41
CA GLU A 49 -4.69 34.67 47.08
C GLU A 49 -5.01 33.33 46.36
N GLU A 50 -5.92 33.34 45.43
CA GLU A 50 -6.05 32.26 44.44
C GLU A 50 -4.71 32.14 43.72
N GLU A 51 -3.85 31.22 44.17
CA GLU A 51 -2.66 30.83 43.41
C GLU A 51 -3.13 30.36 42.04
N LYS A 52 -3.07 31.21 41.01
CA LYS A 52 -3.27 30.84 39.62
C LYS A 52 -2.42 29.61 39.34
N PRO A 53 -2.98 28.52 38.81
CA PRO A 53 -2.25 27.27 38.60
C PRO A 53 -1.01 27.56 37.76
N LYS A 54 0.17 27.40 38.35
CA LYS A 54 1.48 27.58 37.69
C LYS A 54 1.46 26.75 36.42
N LYS A 55 1.52 27.39 35.25
CA LYS A 55 1.64 26.69 33.96
C LYS A 55 2.84 25.76 34.03
N LEU A 56 2.63 24.46 34.18
CA LEU A 56 3.70 23.49 34.23
C LEU A 56 4.54 23.63 32.96
N ASN A 57 5.85 23.84 33.09
CA ASN A 57 6.77 23.82 31.98
C ASN A 57 6.63 22.51 31.21
N PHE A 58 6.72 22.56 29.87
CA PHE A 58 6.59 21.44 28.94
C PHE A 58 7.35 20.18 29.40
N PHE A 59 8.58 20.33 29.87
CA PHE A 59 9.41 19.23 30.39
C PHE A 59 8.82 18.59 31.65
N ASN A 60 8.25 19.34 32.56
CA ASN A 60 7.60 18.81 33.78
C ASN A 60 6.32 18.04 33.43
N LYS A 61 5.60 18.47 32.38
CA LYS A 61 4.42 17.76 31.87
C LYS A 61 4.81 16.42 31.23
N ILE A 62 5.91 16.37 30.49
CA ILE A 62 6.46 15.11 29.92
C ILE A 62 6.90 14.16 31.02
N GLY A 63 7.58 14.65 32.07
CA GLY A 63 8.05 13.84 33.21
C GLY A 63 6.91 13.12 33.94
N ARG A 64 5.73 13.76 34.03
CA ARG A 64 4.52 13.19 34.68
C ARG A 64 3.68 12.28 33.78
N MET A 65 4.01 12.15 32.50
CA MET A 65 3.29 11.27 31.58
C MET A 65 3.57 9.79 31.87
N ASN A 66 2.56 8.96 31.62
CA ASN A 66 2.75 7.51 31.61
C ASN A 66 3.89 7.12 30.65
N PRO A 67 4.83 6.20 31.06
CA PRO A 67 6.00 5.85 30.26
C PRO A 67 5.71 5.50 28.80
N LYS A 68 4.61 4.78 28.51
CA LYS A 68 4.20 4.45 27.12
C LYS A 68 3.81 5.71 26.34
N LYS A 69 3.04 6.63 26.92
CA LYS A 69 2.67 7.90 26.27
C LYS A 69 3.89 8.79 26.04
N ARG A 70 4.82 8.82 27.00
CA ARG A 70 6.09 9.54 26.87
C ARG A 70 6.94 8.98 25.74
N ALA A 71 7.11 7.66 25.64
CA ALA A 71 7.82 7.02 24.55
C ALA A 71 7.21 7.36 23.18
N VAL A 72 5.88 7.28 23.04
CA VAL A 72 5.18 7.70 21.81
C VAL A 72 5.50 9.15 21.44
N LEU A 73 5.47 10.05 22.40
CA LEU A 73 5.74 11.48 22.17
C LEU A 73 7.19 11.71 21.73
N LEU A 74 8.15 11.13 22.44
CA LEU A 74 9.58 11.28 22.13
C LEU A 74 9.94 10.73 20.74
N VAL A 75 9.43 9.54 20.40
CA VAL A 75 9.64 8.96 19.06
C VAL A 75 9.03 9.85 17.97
N ARG A 76 7.85 10.42 18.19
CA ARG A 76 7.22 11.36 17.25
C ARG A 76 8.05 12.63 17.05
N ILE A 77 8.55 13.22 18.13
CA ILE A 77 9.42 14.41 18.08
C ILE A 77 10.69 14.07 17.29
N PHE A 78 11.31 12.91 17.58
CA PHE A 78 12.51 12.46 16.87
C PHE A 78 12.25 12.31 15.36
N ILE A 79 11.12 11.69 14.96
CA ILE A 79 10.74 11.55 13.56
C ILE A 79 10.60 12.92 12.89
N VAL A 80 9.88 13.85 13.52
CA VAL A 80 9.71 15.22 12.97
C VAL A 80 11.07 15.89 12.77
N ILE A 81 11.93 15.86 13.77
CA ILE A 81 13.27 16.46 13.67
C ILE A 81 14.08 15.80 12.54
N ALA A 82 14.13 14.47 12.51
CA ALA A 82 14.92 13.72 11.52
C ALA A 82 14.48 14.04 10.08
N PHE A 83 13.17 14.04 9.80
CA PHE A 83 12.65 14.36 8.47
C PHE A 83 12.76 15.84 8.12
N SER A 84 12.66 16.75 9.10
CA SER A 84 12.91 18.18 8.90
C SER A 84 14.38 18.45 8.54
N VAL A 85 15.31 17.79 9.23
CA VAL A 85 16.75 17.89 8.92
C VAL A 85 17.03 17.29 7.53
N LEU A 86 16.47 16.13 7.22
CA LEU A 86 16.59 15.51 5.89
C LEU A 86 16.14 16.48 4.79
N PHE A 87 14.98 17.11 4.99
CA PHE A 87 14.43 18.06 4.01
C PHE A 87 15.27 19.33 3.91
N ALA A 88 15.77 19.85 5.02
CA ALA A 88 16.66 21.02 5.02
C ALA A 88 17.97 20.73 4.25
N VAL A 89 18.60 19.57 4.50
CA VAL A 89 19.80 19.13 3.76
C VAL A 89 19.52 18.97 2.28
N TYR A 90 18.36 18.41 1.94
CA TYR A 90 17.92 18.28 0.56
C TYR A 90 17.76 19.65 -0.11
N CYS A 91 17.10 20.60 0.54
CA CYS A 91 16.93 21.98 0.05
C CYS A 91 18.28 22.68 -0.18
N VAL A 92 19.21 22.57 0.76
CA VAL A 92 20.56 23.18 0.63
C VAL A 92 21.31 22.59 -0.57
N LYS A 93 21.27 21.26 -0.76
CA LYS A 93 21.95 20.58 -1.87
C LYS A 93 21.40 20.96 -3.25
N ASN A 94 20.11 21.21 -3.34
CA ASN A 94 19.40 21.41 -4.62
C ASN A 94 18.95 22.86 -4.83
N ARG A 95 19.45 23.82 -4.03
CA ARG A 95 18.98 25.23 -4.02
C ARG A 95 18.93 25.90 -5.39
N ALA A 96 19.82 25.52 -6.31
CA ALA A 96 19.88 26.10 -7.66
C ALA A 96 18.75 25.63 -8.60
N ASN A 97 18.03 24.55 -8.23
CA ASN A 97 17.05 23.89 -9.10
C ASN A 97 15.60 24.03 -8.60
N PHE A 98 15.34 24.94 -7.65
CA PHE A 98 14.01 25.07 -7.06
C PHE A 98 13.20 26.22 -7.64
N GLU A 99 12.03 25.88 -8.13
CA GLU A 99 10.87 26.77 -8.23
C GLU A 99 10.00 26.57 -6.97
N ILE A 100 9.36 27.64 -6.48
CA ILE A 100 8.62 27.64 -5.19
C ILE A 100 7.48 26.61 -5.21
N ASP A 101 6.74 26.51 -6.33
CA ASP A 101 5.62 25.59 -6.50
C ASP A 101 6.08 24.13 -6.48
N SER A 102 7.19 23.81 -7.14
CA SER A 102 7.76 22.47 -7.17
C SER A 102 8.36 22.05 -5.81
N LEU A 103 8.91 23.01 -5.05
CA LEU A 103 9.35 22.79 -3.69
C LEU A 103 8.18 22.49 -2.76
N ALA A 104 7.04 23.16 -2.94
CA ALA A 104 5.81 22.90 -2.19
C ALA A 104 5.32 21.46 -2.40
N VAL A 105 5.37 20.93 -3.62
CA VAL A 105 5.03 19.52 -3.91
C VAL A 105 5.94 18.55 -3.14
N SER A 106 7.25 18.81 -3.10
CA SER A 106 8.18 18.01 -2.30
C SER A 106 7.86 18.06 -0.81
N ALA A 107 7.64 19.26 -0.27
CA ALA A 107 7.34 19.47 1.15
C ALA A 107 6.03 18.75 1.56
N VAL A 108 4.96 18.89 0.76
CA VAL A 108 3.68 18.23 1.02
C VAL A 108 3.82 16.71 0.96
N SER A 109 4.53 16.18 -0.05
CA SER A 109 4.76 14.74 -0.19
C SER A 109 5.47 14.16 1.03
N LEU A 110 6.55 14.82 1.47
CA LEU A 110 7.31 14.39 2.65
C LEU A 110 6.51 14.55 3.94
N ALA A 111 5.76 15.65 4.10
CA ALA A 111 4.94 15.90 5.27
C ALA A 111 3.84 14.82 5.44
N VAL A 112 3.16 14.44 4.36
CA VAL A 112 2.13 13.40 4.41
C VAL A 112 2.74 12.03 4.73
N PHE A 113 3.87 11.68 4.14
CA PHE A 113 4.59 10.44 4.46
C PHE A 113 5.02 10.41 5.93
N THR A 114 5.61 11.49 6.42
CA THR A 114 6.01 11.65 7.82
C THR A 114 4.81 11.54 8.77
N ALA A 115 3.67 12.11 8.40
CA ALA A 115 2.44 12.00 9.18
C ALA A 115 1.94 10.54 9.27
N VAL A 116 2.07 9.73 8.21
CA VAL A 116 1.75 8.28 8.27
C VAL A 116 2.64 7.58 9.29
N LEU A 117 3.95 7.84 9.24
CA LEU A 117 4.90 7.23 10.19
C LEU A 117 4.59 7.66 11.64
N ILE A 118 4.33 8.94 11.88
CA ILE A 118 3.92 9.47 13.20
C ILE A 118 2.62 8.81 13.69
N ALA A 119 1.65 8.60 12.80
CA ALA A 119 0.39 7.95 13.13
C ALA A 119 0.56 6.46 13.45
N ALA A 120 1.58 5.80 12.86
CA ALA A 120 1.90 4.39 13.11
C ALA A 120 2.69 4.15 14.41
N VAL A 121 3.36 5.17 14.99
CA VAL A 121 4.18 5.04 16.19
C VAL A 121 3.47 4.29 17.35
N PRO A 122 2.19 4.56 17.69
CA PRO A 122 1.52 3.81 18.75
C PRO A 122 1.43 2.30 18.47
N GLN A 123 1.24 1.90 17.22
CA GLN A 123 1.18 0.48 16.84
C GLN A 123 2.58 -0.15 16.89
N ILE A 124 3.61 0.58 16.49
CA ILE A 124 5.01 0.13 16.58
C ILE A 124 5.39 -0.10 18.04
N ILE A 125 5.09 0.86 18.93
CA ILE A 125 5.39 0.72 20.35
C ILE A 125 4.65 -0.45 20.99
N LYS A 126 3.40 -0.72 20.56
CA LYS A 126 2.67 -1.91 21.02
C LYS A 126 3.37 -3.22 20.67
N VAL A 127 4.02 -3.33 19.51
CA VAL A 127 4.82 -4.49 19.14
C VAL A 127 5.94 -4.72 20.17
N PHE A 128 6.72 -3.70 20.47
CA PHE A 128 7.81 -3.79 21.46
C PHE A 128 7.31 -3.94 22.91
N SER A 129 6.09 -3.51 23.21
CA SER A 129 5.47 -3.72 24.50
C SER A 129 4.65 -5.02 24.58
N GLY A 130 4.60 -5.84 23.55
CA GLY A 130 3.83 -7.08 23.49
C GLY A 130 2.31 -6.92 23.62
N ASP A 131 1.81 -5.68 23.47
CA ASP A 131 0.38 -5.32 23.52
C ASP A 131 -0.20 -5.13 22.12
N ASP A 132 0.51 -5.55 21.09
CA ASP A 132 0.10 -5.39 19.69
C ASP A 132 -1.09 -6.31 19.36
N ALA A 133 -1.95 -5.80 18.50
CA ALA A 133 -2.95 -6.62 17.85
C ALA A 133 -2.22 -7.62 16.94
N GLN A 134 -2.37 -8.92 17.21
CA GLN A 134 -1.87 -9.95 16.30
C GLN A 134 -2.49 -9.77 14.91
N LEU A 135 -1.75 -10.10 13.84
CA LEU A 135 -2.28 -10.13 12.47
C LEU A 135 -3.53 -11.01 12.34
N ALA A 136 -3.65 -12.02 13.20
CA ALA A 136 -4.85 -12.83 13.37
C ALA A 136 -5.20 -12.91 14.87
N PRO A 137 -6.21 -12.17 15.34
CA PRO A 137 -6.74 -12.35 16.69
C PRO A 137 -7.21 -13.79 16.92
N SER A 138 -6.96 -14.32 18.13
CA SER A 138 -7.52 -15.61 18.55
C SER A 138 -9.05 -15.54 18.52
N GLY A 139 -9.71 -16.53 17.94
CA GLY A 139 -11.18 -16.63 17.91
C GLY A 139 -11.84 -16.36 16.54
N ILE A 140 -11.06 -16.11 15.49
CA ILE A 140 -11.64 -16.04 14.14
C ILE A 140 -11.95 -17.46 13.66
N GLU A 141 -13.23 -17.72 13.35
CA GLU A 141 -13.66 -18.98 12.72
C GLU A 141 -12.78 -19.33 11.51
N LYS A 142 -12.55 -20.62 11.30
CA LYS A 142 -11.83 -21.08 10.11
C LYS A 142 -12.55 -20.56 8.86
N ALA A 143 -11.80 -20.02 7.91
CA ALA A 143 -12.37 -19.59 6.64
C ALA A 143 -13.04 -20.79 5.95
N ASN A 144 -14.27 -20.56 5.45
CA ASN A 144 -14.97 -21.59 4.70
C ASN A 144 -14.27 -21.81 3.35
N GLY A 145 -13.76 -23.02 3.09
CA GLY A 145 -13.12 -23.39 1.84
C GLY A 145 -13.99 -23.16 0.60
N LYS A 146 -15.32 -23.29 0.74
CA LYS A 146 -16.28 -22.97 -0.32
C LYS A 146 -16.24 -21.48 -0.68
N THR A 147 -16.11 -20.58 0.32
CA THR A 147 -15.99 -19.14 0.07
C THR A 147 -14.68 -18.80 -0.63
N PHE A 148 -13.56 -19.40 -0.21
CA PHE A 148 -12.28 -19.25 -0.90
C PHE A 148 -12.37 -19.64 -2.37
N LEU A 149 -12.91 -20.82 -2.66
CA LEU A 149 -13.05 -21.32 -4.04
C LEU A 149 -13.99 -20.42 -4.87
N LYS A 150 -15.10 -19.95 -4.30
CA LYS A 150 -16.00 -18.97 -4.97
C LYS A 150 -15.28 -17.68 -5.35
N ILE A 151 -14.40 -17.16 -4.48
CA ILE A 151 -13.62 -15.96 -4.76
C ILE A 151 -12.60 -16.22 -5.88
N VAL A 152 -11.89 -17.33 -5.84
CA VAL A 152 -10.95 -17.73 -6.91
C VAL A 152 -11.65 -17.84 -8.25
N LEU A 153 -12.81 -18.52 -8.30
CA LEU A 153 -13.60 -18.67 -9.53
C LEU A 153 -14.15 -17.32 -10.02
N ALA A 154 -14.69 -16.49 -9.13
CA ALA A 154 -15.18 -15.15 -9.50
C ALA A 154 -14.05 -14.25 -9.99
N ALA A 155 -12.85 -14.34 -9.39
CA ALA A 155 -11.65 -13.65 -9.87
C ALA A 155 -11.24 -14.11 -11.27
N PHE A 156 -11.32 -15.42 -11.55
CA PHE A 156 -11.08 -15.96 -12.88
C PHE A 156 -12.07 -15.41 -13.92
N ILE A 157 -13.37 -15.45 -13.60
CA ILE A 157 -14.43 -14.93 -14.49
C ILE A 157 -14.22 -13.42 -14.76
N LEU A 158 -13.99 -12.63 -13.70
CA LEU A 158 -13.75 -11.19 -13.86
C LEU A 158 -12.51 -10.93 -14.72
N ARG A 159 -11.41 -11.64 -14.46
CA ARG A 159 -10.18 -11.49 -15.24
C ARG A 159 -10.39 -11.86 -16.72
N ALA A 160 -11.09 -12.98 -17.00
CA ALA A 160 -11.43 -13.37 -18.36
C ALA A 160 -12.28 -12.31 -19.07
N ALA A 161 -13.30 -11.77 -18.38
CA ALA A 161 -14.13 -10.69 -18.90
C ALA A 161 -13.32 -9.43 -19.23
N LEU A 162 -12.41 -9.02 -18.34
CA LEU A 162 -11.53 -7.86 -18.57
C LEU A 162 -10.53 -8.10 -19.71
N THR A 163 -10.02 -9.33 -19.85
CA THR A 163 -9.16 -9.70 -20.98
C THR A 163 -9.92 -9.60 -22.31
N ILE A 164 -11.13 -10.16 -22.37
CA ILE A 164 -11.99 -10.10 -23.55
C ILE A 164 -12.39 -8.64 -23.85
N PHE A 165 -12.75 -7.86 -22.83
CA PHE A 165 -13.06 -6.44 -23.00
C PHE A 165 -11.89 -5.68 -23.65
N GLY A 166 -10.66 -5.91 -23.20
CA GLY A 166 -9.47 -5.32 -23.81
C GLY A 166 -9.29 -5.75 -25.27
N MET A 167 -9.51 -7.03 -25.59
CA MET A 167 -9.44 -7.52 -26.98
C MET A 167 -10.50 -6.85 -27.87
N ILE A 168 -11.73 -6.67 -27.38
CA ILE A 168 -12.80 -5.96 -28.09
C ILE A 168 -12.40 -4.50 -28.34
N VAL A 169 -11.92 -3.79 -27.31
CA VAL A 169 -11.46 -2.41 -27.45
C VAL A 169 -10.33 -2.32 -28.49
N PHE A 170 -9.35 -3.24 -28.44
CA PHE A 170 -8.26 -3.26 -29.41
C PHE A 170 -8.78 -3.49 -30.84
N TYR A 171 -9.71 -4.44 -31.04
CA TYR A 171 -10.28 -4.73 -32.34
C TYR A 171 -11.08 -3.53 -32.90
N CYS A 172 -11.88 -2.89 -32.07
CA CYS A 172 -12.62 -1.67 -32.46
C CYS A 172 -11.69 -0.51 -32.87
N LEU A 173 -10.53 -0.38 -32.20
CA LEU A 173 -9.52 0.64 -32.53
C LEU A 173 -8.67 0.28 -33.76
N ASN A 174 -8.64 -0.99 -34.16
CA ASN A 174 -7.86 -1.51 -35.27
C ASN A 174 -8.74 -2.34 -36.22
N PRO A 175 -9.72 -1.74 -36.93
CA PRO A 175 -10.70 -2.47 -37.73
C PRO A 175 -10.09 -3.24 -38.92
N LYS A 176 -8.85 -2.90 -39.31
CA LYS A 176 -8.10 -3.61 -40.35
C LYS A 176 -7.27 -4.80 -39.82
N PHE A 177 -7.38 -5.11 -38.52
CA PHE A 177 -6.65 -6.25 -37.94
C PHE A 177 -7.13 -7.56 -38.59
N GLN A 178 -6.17 -8.32 -39.10
CA GLN A 178 -6.41 -9.65 -39.67
C GLN A 178 -5.52 -10.65 -38.92
N GLY A 179 -6.11 -11.68 -38.39
CA GLY A 179 -5.40 -12.71 -37.64
C GLY A 179 -6.35 -13.65 -36.89
N SER A 180 -5.78 -14.72 -36.35
CA SER A 180 -6.50 -15.66 -35.50
C SER A 180 -6.87 -15.00 -34.16
N LEU A 181 -7.76 -15.63 -33.38
CA LEU A 181 -8.12 -15.19 -32.03
C LEU A 181 -6.90 -15.15 -31.11
N LEU A 182 -5.97 -16.10 -31.28
CA LEU A 182 -4.70 -16.10 -30.50
C LEU A 182 -3.84 -14.89 -30.87
N ASN A 183 -3.73 -14.55 -32.16
CA ASN A 183 -2.97 -13.39 -32.60
C ASN A 183 -3.61 -12.08 -32.09
N LEU A 184 -4.95 -12.00 -32.09
CA LEU A 184 -5.67 -10.86 -31.50
C LEU A 184 -5.36 -10.73 -30.01
N TRP A 185 -5.44 -11.81 -29.25
CA TRP A 185 -5.13 -11.83 -27.81
C TRP A 185 -3.69 -11.42 -27.56
N GLN A 186 -2.72 -12.00 -28.26
CA GLN A 186 -1.31 -11.69 -28.13
C GLN A 186 -1.03 -10.22 -28.47
N THR A 187 -1.49 -9.73 -29.64
CA THR A 187 -1.25 -8.36 -30.08
C THR A 187 -1.91 -7.33 -29.16
N ALA A 188 -3.11 -7.62 -28.64
CA ALA A 188 -3.80 -6.72 -27.71
C ALA A 188 -3.04 -6.59 -26.38
N TRP A 189 -2.49 -7.68 -25.83
CA TRP A 189 -1.96 -7.69 -24.46
C TRP A 189 -0.43 -7.74 -24.35
N THR A 190 0.29 -8.00 -25.45
CA THR A 190 1.76 -7.95 -25.49
C THR A 190 2.19 -6.75 -26.33
N LYS A 191 2.29 -5.59 -25.71
CA LYS A 191 2.72 -4.37 -26.40
C LYS A 191 4.23 -4.27 -26.44
N VAL A 192 4.76 -3.79 -27.57
CA VAL A 192 6.21 -3.63 -27.81
C VAL A 192 6.85 -2.66 -26.81
N ASN A 193 6.10 -1.68 -26.33
CA ASN A 193 6.56 -0.69 -25.36
C ASN A 193 6.31 -1.11 -23.89
N THR A 194 6.01 -2.39 -23.61
CA THR A 194 5.90 -2.94 -22.26
C THR A 194 7.04 -3.93 -21.98
N ASP A 195 7.17 -4.36 -20.70
CA ASP A 195 8.19 -5.35 -20.33
C ASP A 195 7.85 -6.79 -20.80
N ALA A 196 6.59 -7.05 -21.24
CA ALA A 196 6.13 -8.40 -21.57
C ALA A 196 6.94 -9.09 -22.69
N PRO A 197 7.29 -8.43 -23.82
CA PRO A 197 8.16 -9.01 -24.83
C PRO A 197 9.53 -9.40 -24.30
N HIS A 198 10.09 -8.61 -23.37
CA HIS A 198 11.39 -8.89 -22.75
C HIS A 198 11.34 -10.15 -21.88
N TYR A 199 10.25 -10.36 -21.12
CA TYR A 199 10.07 -11.60 -20.37
C TYR A 199 9.91 -12.81 -21.28
N CYS A 200 9.23 -12.67 -22.43
CA CYS A 200 9.16 -13.72 -23.43
C CYS A 200 10.56 -14.06 -24.01
N SER A 201 11.33 -13.04 -24.39
CA SER A 201 12.70 -13.24 -24.90
C SER A 201 13.59 -13.93 -23.87
N ILE A 202 13.55 -13.53 -22.60
CA ILE A 202 14.34 -14.19 -21.54
C ILE A 202 13.88 -15.63 -21.33
N ALA A 203 12.58 -15.92 -21.42
CA ALA A 203 12.07 -17.28 -21.30
C ALA A 203 12.56 -18.20 -22.42
N GLU A 204 12.71 -17.67 -23.61
CA GLU A 204 13.18 -18.40 -24.81
C GLU A 204 14.71 -18.53 -24.84
N ASN A 205 15.43 -17.42 -24.69
CA ASN A 205 16.87 -17.32 -24.95
C ASN A 205 17.73 -17.25 -23.70
N TRP A 206 17.12 -16.98 -22.51
CA TRP A 206 17.79 -16.65 -21.26
C TRP A 206 18.50 -15.30 -21.34
N TYR A 207 19.34 -14.98 -20.37
CA TYR A 207 20.13 -13.74 -20.34
C TYR A 207 21.38 -13.86 -21.20
N ALA A 208 21.69 -12.82 -21.97
CA ALA A 208 22.89 -12.70 -22.77
C ALA A 208 23.94 -11.79 -22.10
N SER A 209 25.22 -12.05 -22.36
CA SER A 209 26.35 -11.22 -21.90
C SER A 209 26.72 -10.12 -22.88
N THR A 210 26.33 -10.24 -24.15
CA THR A 210 26.69 -9.35 -25.25
C THR A 210 25.46 -8.97 -26.09
N GLY A 211 25.64 -8.06 -27.05
CA GLY A 211 24.53 -7.58 -27.90
C GLY A 211 23.53 -6.71 -27.15
N GLU A 212 22.40 -6.39 -27.78
CA GLU A 212 21.33 -5.60 -27.17
C GLU A 212 20.62 -6.36 -26.04
N ASP A 213 20.53 -7.68 -26.14
CA ASP A 213 19.87 -8.54 -25.15
C ASP A 213 20.61 -8.58 -23.80
N ARG A 214 21.89 -8.09 -23.72
CA ARG A 214 22.56 -7.91 -22.42
C ARG A 214 21.80 -7.00 -21.47
N LEU A 215 21.01 -6.06 -22.01
CA LEU A 215 20.21 -5.13 -21.23
C LEU A 215 19.03 -5.81 -20.52
N LEU A 216 18.62 -6.99 -20.97
CA LEU A 216 17.53 -7.76 -20.36
C LEU A 216 17.86 -8.25 -18.95
N ILE A 217 19.12 -8.18 -18.52
CA ILE A 217 19.53 -8.51 -17.14
C ILE A 217 18.83 -7.64 -16.07
N VAL A 218 18.26 -6.49 -16.44
CA VAL A 218 17.49 -5.64 -15.52
C VAL A 218 16.16 -6.26 -15.08
N PHE A 219 15.64 -7.23 -15.85
CA PHE A 219 14.40 -7.93 -15.54
C PHE A 219 14.65 -9.14 -14.63
N PHE A 220 13.80 -9.29 -13.62
CA PHE A 220 13.95 -10.34 -12.61
C PHE A 220 13.54 -11.72 -13.12
N PRO A 221 14.24 -12.80 -12.70
CA PRO A 221 14.20 -14.10 -13.39
C PRO A 221 13.02 -15.01 -13.02
N MET A 222 12.24 -14.75 -11.95
CA MET A 222 11.18 -15.68 -11.49
C MET A 222 10.13 -15.94 -12.57
N LEU A 223 9.61 -14.89 -13.20
CA LEU A 223 8.58 -15.05 -14.24
C LEU A 223 9.14 -15.77 -15.48
N PRO A 224 10.23 -15.33 -16.12
CA PRO A 224 10.77 -16.02 -17.29
C PRO A 224 11.23 -17.45 -16.98
N LEU A 225 11.72 -17.74 -15.79
CA LEU A 225 12.07 -19.11 -15.39
C LEU A 225 10.84 -20.04 -15.36
N LEU A 226 9.72 -19.57 -14.77
CA LEU A 226 8.46 -20.33 -14.79
C LEU A 226 7.90 -20.48 -16.20
N MET A 227 7.99 -19.42 -17.03
CA MET A 227 7.59 -19.46 -18.43
C MET A 227 8.43 -20.48 -19.21
N ARG A 228 9.76 -20.49 -19.02
CA ARG A 228 10.65 -21.46 -19.66
C ARG A 228 10.27 -22.90 -19.33
N GLY A 229 9.91 -23.19 -18.07
CA GLY A 229 9.41 -24.50 -17.68
C GLY A 229 8.08 -24.85 -18.36
N LEU A 230 7.15 -23.89 -18.42
CA LEU A 230 5.84 -24.12 -19.01
C LEU A 230 5.89 -24.16 -20.55
N ASN A 231 6.85 -23.52 -21.18
CA ASN A 231 7.08 -23.57 -22.63
C ASN A 231 7.38 -24.99 -23.15
N LEU A 232 7.87 -25.89 -22.29
CA LEU A 232 8.01 -27.31 -22.64
C LEU A 232 6.66 -27.98 -23.00
N LEU A 233 5.54 -27.42 -22.52
CA LEU A 233 4.20 -27.92 -22.78
C LEU A 233 3.44 -27.04 -23.78
N THR A 234 3.55 -25.73 -23.69
CA THR A 234 2.77 -24.79 -24.49
C THR A 234 3.42 -24.44 -25.81
N HIS A 235 4.74 -24.58 -25.92
CA HIS A 235 5.55 -24.16 -27.06
C HIS A 235 5.31 -22.69 -27.46
N ASN A 236 4.79 -21.86 -26.51
CA ASN A 236 4.44 -20.46 -26.76
C ASN A 236 4.59 -19.64 -25.50
N SER A 237 5.56 -18.71 -25.47
CA SER A 237 5.86 -17.89 -24.29
C SER A 237 4.71 -16.96 -23.89
N PHE A 238 3.94 -16.44 -24.85
CA PHE A 238 2.76 -15.65 -24.54
C PHE A 238 1.68 -16.48 -23.83
N VAL A 239 1.38 -17.68 -24.31
CA VAL A 239 0.40 -18.58 -23.68
C VAL A 239 0.89 -18.96 -22.28
N SER A 240 2.17 -19.28 -22.14
CA SER A 240 2.79 -19.62 -20.84
C SER A 240 2.63 -18.49 -19.83
N VAL A 241 2.95 -17.25 -20.20
CA VAL A 241 2.82 -16.12 -19.27
C VAL A 241 1.36 -15.86 -18.90
N GLN A 242 0.42 -16.03 -19.82
CA GLN A 242 -1.00 -15.83 -19.52
C GLN A 242 -1.56 -16.90 -18.57
N ILE A 243 -1.13 -18.16 -18.71
CA ILE A 243 -1.49 -19.24 -17.77
C ILE A 243 -0.91 -18.93 -16.38
N ILE A 244 0.39 -18.63 -16.28
CA ILE A 244 1.06 -18.31 -15.01
C ILE A 244 0.38 -17.13 -14.33
N ASN A 245 0.15 -16.04 -15.07
CA ASN A 245 -0.46 -14.83 -14.53
C ASN A 245 -1.92 -15.05 -14.11
N THR A 246 -2.66 -15.90 -14.81
CA THR A 246 -4.04 -16.25 -14.44
C THR A 246 -4.05 -17.05 -13.15
N LEU A 247 -3.24 -18.10 -13.06
CA LEU A 247 -3.12 -18.91 -11.84
C LEU A 247 -2.63 -18.06 -10.65
N ALA A 248 -1.62 -17.23 -10.85
CA ALA A 248 -1.07 -16.37 -9.82
C ALA A 248 -2.09 -15.33 -9.32
N SER A 249 -2.78 -14.62 -10.22
CA SER A 249 -3.74 -13.59 -9.81
C SER A 249 -5.00 -14.16 -9.16
N CYS A 250 -5.54 -15.27 -9.65
CA CYS A 250 -6.69 -15.92 -9.04
C CYS A 250 -6.34 -16.50 -7.65
N SER A 251 -5.17 -17.13 -7.51
CA SER A 251 -4.67 -17.60 -6.23
C SER A 251 -4.41 -16.43 -5.27
N ALA A 252 -3.78 -15.35 -5.75
CA ALA A 252 -3.56 -14.15 -4.96
C ALA A 252 -4.87 -13.53 -4.45
N ALA A 253 -5.93 -13.50 -5.27
CA ALA A 253 -7.25 -13.02 -4.88
C ALA A 253 -7.83 -13.84 -3.72
N GLY A 254 -7.76 -15.16 -3.79
CA GLY A 254 -8.19 -16.05 -2.71
C GLY A 254 -7.36 -15.87 -1.43
N VAL A 255 -6.03 -15.82 -1.54
CA VAL A 255 -5.14 -15.63 -0.40
C VAL A 255 -5.28 -14.22 0.20
N LEU A 256 -5.49 -13.18 -0.62
CA LEU A 256 -5.75 -11.82 -0.16
C LEU A 256 -7.01 -11.75 0.72
N TYR A 257 -8.09 -12.43 0.31
CA TYR A 257 -9.28 -12.56 1.16
C TYR A 257 -8.95 -13.18 2.51
N LEU A 258 -8.22 -14.32 2.53
CA LEU A 258 -7.82 -14.99 3.78
C LEU A 258 -6.94 -14.08 4.66
N THR A 259 -6.03 -13.36 4.03
CA THR A 259 -5.07 -12.46 4.68
C THR A 259 -5.75 -11.24 5.30
N LEU A 260 -6.74 -10.65 4.61
CA LEU A 260 -7.41 -9.45 5.10
C LEU A 260 -8.65 -9.72 5.96
N ARG A 261 -9.16 -10.96 5.97
CA ARG A 261 -10.35 -11.33 6.74
C ARG A 261 -10.24 -11.04 8.24
N PRO A 262 -9.13 -11.34 8.93
CA PRO A 262 -8.97 -11.01 10.34
C PRO A 262 -9.01 -9.51 10.63
N LEU A 263 -8.57 -8.70 9.67
CA LEU A 263 -8.48 -7.25 9.80
C LEU A 263 -9.80 -6.55 9.44
N LEU A 264 -10.50 -7.02 8.42
CA LEU A 264 -11.63 -6.34 7.80
C LEU A 264 -13.00 -6.92 8.18
N GLY A 265 -13.02 -8.15 8.72
CA GLY A 265 -14.24 -8.96 8.84
C GLY A 265 -14.69 -9.53 7.48
N GLU A 266 -15.64 -10.46 7.51
CA GLU A 266 -16.05 -11.28 6.36
C GLU A 266 -16.52 -10.45 5.16
N LYS A 267 -17.48 -9.51 5.37
CA LYS A 267 -18.08 -8.72 4.29
C LYS A 267 -17.04 -7.93 3.48
N LYS A 268 -16.18 -7.17 4.17
CA LYS A 268 -15.18 -6.32 3.51
C LYS A 268 -14.02 -7.12 2.95
N ALA A 269 -13.65 -8.22 3.60
CA ALA A 269 -12.61 -9.11 3.09
C ALA A 269 -12.98 -9.76 1.76
N ARG A 270 -14.26 -10.09 1.55
CA ARG A 270 -14.75 -10.59 0.24
C ARG A 270 -14.66 -9.54 -0.86
N LEU A 271 -14.77 -8.25 -0.54
CA LEU A 271 -14.64 -7.17 -1.53
C LEU A 271 -13.19 -6.88 -1.93
N ALA A 272 -12.23 -7.11 -1.03
CA ALA A 272 -10.83 -6.74 -1.22
C ALA A 272 -10.20 -7.32 -2.51
N PRO A 273 -10.39 -8.60 -2.88
CA PRO A 273 -9.89 -9.15 -4.14
C PRO A 273 -10.43 -8.42 -5.38
N PHE A 274 -11.71 -8.06 -5.38
CA PHE A 274 -12.35 -7.37 -6.51
C PHE A 274 -11.94 -5.91 -6.59
N ILE A 275 -11.76 -5.24 -5.44
CA ILE A 275 -11.12 -3.91 -5.38
C ILE A 275 -9.75 -3.98 -6.04
N TRP A 276 -8.91 -4.96 -5.68
CA TRP A 276 -7.59 -5.13 -6.27
C TRP A 276 -7.65 -5.34 -7.79
N LEU A 277 -8.48 -6.29 -8.26
CA LEU A 277 -8.61 -6.61 -9.68
C LEU A 277 -9.15 -5.44 -10.52
N MET A 278 -9.88 -4.51 -9.91
CA MET A 278 -10.49 -3.34 -10.56
C MET A 278 -9.69 -2.05 -10.39
N LEU A 279 -8.54 -2.07 -9.69
CA LEU A 279 -7.65 -0.89 -9.66
C LEU A 279 -7.14 -0.59 -11.08
N PRO A 280 -7.00 0.68 -11.47
CA PRO A 280 -6.50 1.05 -12.81
C PRO A 280 -5.15 0.38 -13.15
N GLY A 281 -4.21 0.31 -12.19
CA GLY A 281 -2.94 -0.38 -12.37
C GLY A 281 -3.04 -1.89 -12.51
N SER A 282 -4.20 -2.49 -12.26
CA SER A 282 -4.41 -3.95 -12.40
C SER A 282 -4.61 -4.42 -13.85
N ILE A 283 -4.62 -3.51 -14.83
CA ILE A 283 -4.54 -3.89 -16.26
C ILE A 283 -3.29 -4.73 -16.52
N PHE A 284 -2.19 -4.46 -15.82
CA PHE A 284 -0.93 -5.18 -15.95
C PHE A 284 -0.98 -6.64 -15.47
N LEU A 285 -2.04 -7.04 -14.78
CA LEU A 285 -2.27 -8.45 -14.46
C LEU A 285 -2.53 -9.29 -15.73
N ASN A 286 -3.04 -8.67 -16.81
CA ASN A 286 -3.36 -9.31 -18.08
C ASN A 286 -2.27 -9.13 -19.16
N SER A 287 -1.27 -8.29 -18.93
CA SER A 287 -0.29 -7.89 -19.95
C SER A 287 1.03 -8.68 -19.96
N GLY A 288 1.10 -9.82 -19.29
CA GLY A 288 2.32 -10.64 -19.28
C GLY A 288 3.43 -10.09 -18.35
N MET A 289 3.04 -9.44 -17.27
CA MET A 289 3.94 -8.78 -16.31
C MET A 289 4.12 -9.58 -15.02
N THR A 290 5.01 -9.12 -14.14
CA THR A 290 5.37 -9.81 -12.89
C THR A 290 4.43 -9.54 -11.71
N GLU A 291 3.52 -8.59 -11.83
CA GLU A 291 2.61 -8.15 -10.75
C GLU A 291 1.77 -9.29 -10.17
N PRO A 292 1.20 -10.22 -10.95
CA PRO A 292 0.44 -11.34 -10.41
C PRO A 292 1.25 -12.24 -9.47
N LEU A 293 2.45 -12.61 -9.88
CA LEU A 293 3.36 -13.43 -9.07
C LEU A 293 3.83 -12.67 -7.82
N PHE A 294 4.20 -11.42 -7.99
CA PHE A 294 4.65 -10.59 -6.88
C PHE A 294 3.55 -10.42 -5.82
N MET A 295 2.32 -10.14 -6.24
CA MET A 295 1.18 -10.04 -5.33
C MET A 295 0.91 -11.38 -4.65
N LEU A 296 0.95 -12.50 -5.36
CA LEU A 296 0.77 -13.84 -4.79
C LEU A 296 1.77 -14.10 -3.66
N PHE A 297 3.06 -13.90 -3.92
CA PHE A 297 4.09 -14.13 -2.91
C PHE A 297 3.99 -13.13 -1.75
N THR A 298 3.63 -11.88 -2.02
CA THR A 298 3.39 -10.88 -0.98
C THR A 298 2.26 -11.32 -0.04
N VAL A 299 1.09 -11.70 -0.57
CA VAL A 299 -0.03 -12.12 0.30
C VAL A 299 0.21 -13.46 0.97
N LEU A 300 0.96 -14.39 0.34
CA LEU A 300 1.40 -15.63 0.98
C LEU A 300 2.32 -15.36 2.17
N CYS A 301 3.26 -14.41 2.05
CA CYS A 301 4.11 -13.98 3.16
C CYS A 301 3.26 -13.47 4.33
N PHE A 302 2.36 -12.51 4.10
CA PHE A 302 1.47 -12.00 5.15
C PHE A 302 0.56 -13.08 5.75
N TYR A 303 0.04 -13.99 4.93
CA TYR A 303 -0.78 -15.11 5.40
C TYR A 303 0.02 -16.08 6.26
N ALA A 304 1.25 -16.40 5.86
CA ALA A 304 2.16 -17.26 6.64
C ALA A 304 2.52 -16.61 7.99
N LEU A 305 2.77 -15.29 8.03
CA LEU A 305 2.99 -14.53 9.26
C LEU A 305 1.77 -14.60 10.20
N GLN A 306 0.55 -14.48 9.68
CA GLN A 306 -0.68 -14.66 10.48
C GLN A 306 -0.78 -16.06 11.09
N LYS A 307 -0.31 -17.07 10.37
CA LYS A 307 -0.26 -18.46 10.84
C LYS A 307 0.96 -18.77 11.71
N LYS A 308 1.81 -17.77 11.99
CA LYS A 308 3.08 -17.92 12.74
C LYS A 308 4.03 -18.94 12.09
N LYS A 309 3.94 -19.11 10.76
CA LYS A 309 4.82 -19.96 9.95
C LYS A 309 5.94 -19.12 9.36
N TYR A 310 6.92 -18.74 10.18
CA TYR A 310 7.94 -17.75 9.79
C TYR A 310 8.83 -18.25 8.66
N LEU A 311 9.23 -19.52 8.65
CA LEU A 311 10.02 -20.08 7.53
C LEU A 311 9.27 -20.01 6.21
N ALA A 312 7.97 -20.34 6.19
CA ALA A 312 7.15 -20.21 4.98
C ALA A 312 7.01 -18.76 4.54
N ALA A 313 6.93 -17.80 5.49
CA ALA A 313 6.94 -16.37 5.19
C ALA A 313 8.28 -15.95 4.56
N GLY A 314 9.41 -16.44 5.08
CA GLY A 314 10.75 -16.21 4.53
C GLY A 314 10.89 -16.73 3.09
N ILE A 315 10.39 -17.94 2.82
CA ILE A 315 10.38 -18.54 1.47
C ILE A 315 9.52 -17.70 0.51
N ALA A 316 8.32 -17.31 0.93
CA ALA A 316 7.45 -16.46 0.10
C ALA A 316 8.11 -15.10 -0.18
N ALA A 317 8.78 -14.50 0.81
CA ALA A 317 9.54 -13.27 0.64
C ALA A 317 10.73 -13.44 -0.33
N ALA A 318 11.45 -14.57 -0.26
CA ALA A 318 12.51 -14.90 -1.21
C ALA A 318 11.97 -15.00 -2.65
N CYS A 319 10.86 -15.71 -2.85
CA CYS A 319 10.20 -15.79 -4.16
C CYS A 319 9.76 -14.39 -4.67
N ALA A 320 9.25 -13.53 -3.79
CA ALA A 320 8.93 -12.15 -4.15
C ALA A 320 10.18 -11.35 -4.54
N GLY A 321 11.29 -11.51 -3.80
CA GLY A 321 12.60 -10.88 -4.10
C GLY A 321 13.24 -11.39 -5.39
N PHE A 322 12.95 -12.62 -5.80
CA PHE A 322 13.36 -13.18 -7.10
C PHE A 322 12.44 -12.76 -8.24
N THR A 323 11.24 -12.19 -7.90
CA THR A 323 10.28 -11.67 -8.88
C THR A 323 10.48 -10.19 -9.17
N ARG A 324 10.80 -9.36 -8.15
CA ARG A 324 10.97 -7.91 -8.27
C ARG A 324 11.82 -7.35 -7.12
N SER A 325 12.57 -6.29 -7.37
CA SER A 325 13.43 -5.64 -6.37
C SER A 325 12.71 -5.28 -5.05
N PRO A 326 11.44 -4.78 -5.02
CA PRO A 326 10.79 -4.46 -3.75
C PRO A 326 10.42 -5.69 -2.90
N GLY A 327 10.57 -6.90 -3.44
CA GLY A 327 10.30 -8.14 -2.68
C GLY A 327 11.18 -8.31 -1.44
N VAL A 328 12.40 -7.78 -1.45
CA VAL A 328 13.28 -7.76 -0.27
C VAL A 328 12.65 -7.05 0.93
N LEU A 329 11.76 -6.11 0.68
CA LEU A 329 11.07 -5.33 1.73
C LEU A 329 10.03 -6.13 2.51
N LEU A 330 9.71 -7.36 2.09
CA LEU A 330 8.92 -8.30 2.90
C LEU A 330 9.66 -8.77 4.15
N ALA A 331 10.98 -8.56 4.23
CA ALA A 331 11.73 -8.68 5.48
C ALA A 331 11.19 -7.74 6.59
N VAL A 332 10.61 -6.59 6.23
CA VAL A 332 10.06 -5.62 7.20
C VAL A 332 8.86 -6.19 7.98
N PRO A 333 7.76 -6.65 7.36
CA PRO A 333 6.67 -7.27 8.09
C PRO A 333 7.10 -8.55 8.82
N LEU A 334 8.02 -9.35 8.27
CA LEU A 334 8.56 -10.53 8.91
C LEU A 334 9.33 -10.16 10.20
N ALA A 335 10.18 -9.15 10.17
CA ALA A 335 10.91 -8.68 11.34
C ALA A 335 9.94 -8.14 12.42
N ILE A 336 8.97 -7.29 12.03
CA ILE A 336 8.02 -6.69 12.97
C ILE A 336 7.15 -7.76 13.66
N GLU A 337 6.58 -8.68 12.89
CA GLU A 337 5.78 -9.79 13.48
C GLU A 337 6.63 -10.74 14.30
N GLY A 338 7.87 -11.01 13.86
CA GLY A 338 8.84 -11.81 14.59
C GLY A 338 9.22 -11.20 15.95
N ILE A 339 9.52 -9.89 15.98
CA ILE A 339 9.81 -9.16 17.21
C ILE A 339 8.59 -9.23 18.15
N GLY A 340 7.40 -8.91 17.66
CA GLY A 340 6.17 -8.97 18.46
C GLY A 340 5.92 -10.37 19.03
N TYR A 341 6.17 -11.41 18.24
CA TYR A 341 6.06 -12.79 18.69
C TYR A 341 7.04 -13.13 19.82
N CYS A 342 8.32 -12.76 19.66
CA CYS A 342 9.35 -12.99 20.68
C CYS A 342 9.02 -12.23 21.98
N VAL A 343 8.60 -10.96 21.89
CA VAL A 343 8.23 -10.16 23.06
C VAL A 343 7.04 -10.76 23.80
N ARG A 344 5.98 -11.16 23.09
CA ARG A 344 4.82 -11.84 23.73
C ARG A 344 5.20 -13.15 24.38
N ARG A 345 6.08 -13.95 23.72
CA ARG A 345 6.57 -15.22 24.26
C ARG A 345 7.40 -15.02 25.52
N ALA A 346 8.31 -14.03 25.52
CA ALA A 346 9.11 -13.66 26.70
C ALA A 346 8.21 -13.24 27.87
N ARG A 347 7.20 -12.39 27.62
CA ARG A 347 6.26 -11.95 28.67
C ARG A 347 5.41 -13.09 29.25
N SER A 348 5.15 -14.14 28.47
CA SER A 348 4.47 -15.35 28.99
C SER A 348 5.41 -16.34 29.67
N GLY A 349 6.64 -15.97 29.99
CA GLY A 349 7.63 -16.82 30.68
C GLY A 349 8.18 -17.97 29.83
N LYS A 350 7.91 -17.98 28.50
CA LYS A 350 8.36 -19.06 27.60
C LYS A 350 9.76 -18.79 27.08
N LYS A 351 10.57 -19.85 26.89
CA LYS A 351 11.90 -19.74 26.26
C LYS A 351 11.77 -19.14 24.86
N VAL A 352 12.61 -18.14 24.52
CA VAL A 352 12.55 -17.41 23.25
C VAL A 352 13.64 -17.80 22.25
N GLY A 353 14.68 -18.54 22.66
CA GLY A 353 15.84 -18.85 21.83
C GLY A 353 15.48 -19.52 20.49
N SER A 354 14.65 -20.56 20.52
CA SER A 354 14.21 -21.23 19.29
C SER A 354 13.36 -20.34 18.37
N ALA A 355 12.54 -19.45 18.96
CA ALA A 355 11.75 -18.50 18.19
C ALA A 355 12.62 -17.43 17.52
N ILE A 356 13.63 -16.93 18.23
CA ILE A 356 14.62 -16.00 17.66
C ILE A 356 15.38 -16.68 16.52
N ALA A 357 15.86 -17.91 16.72
CA ALA A 357 16.57 -18.67 15.69
C ALA A 357 15.71 -18.88 14.42
N GLU A 358 14.43 -19.26 14.59
CA GLU A 358 13.48 -19.42 13.47
C GLU A 358 13.29 -18.11 12.71
N ILE A 359 13.11 -16.98 13.43
CA ILE A 359 12.89 -15.67 12.80
C ILE A 359 14.15 -15.19 12.08
N VAL A 360 15.32 -15.32 12.69
CA VAL A 360 16.60 -14.96 12.06
C VAL A 360 16.82 -15.80 10.81
N LEU A 361 16.62 -17.12 10.88
CA LEU A 361 16.71 -18.00 9.72
C LEU A 361 15.72 -17.59 8.62
N SER A 362 14.49 -17.22 8.98
CA SER A 362 13.47 -16.77 8.03
C SER A 362 13.87 -15.45 7.35
N LEU A 363 14.47 -14.52 8.09
CA LEU A 363 15.02 -13.27 7.55
C LEU A 363 16.18 -13.55 6.59
N VAL A 364 17.08 -14.46 6.92
CA VAL A 364 18.17 -14.87 6.02
C VAL A 364 17.58 -15.52 4.76
N ILE A 365 16.64 -16.44 4.88
CA ILE A 365 15.97 -17.05 3.72
C ILE A 365 15.30 -16.00 2.83
N SER A 366 14.68 -14.98 3.41
CA SER A 366 13.99 -13.92 2.65
C SER A 366 14.91 -13.15 1.70
N THR A 367 16.22 -13.14 1.96
CA THR A 367 17.21 -12.48 1.09
C THR A 367 17.64 -13.34 -0.11
N PHE A 368 17.42 -14.66 -0.06
CA PHE A 368 17.98 -15.57 -1.07
C PHE A 368 17.48 -15.31 -2.48
N GLY A 369 16.23 -14.87 -2.65
CA GLY A 369 15.72 -14.53 -3.99
C GLY A 369 16.48 -13.37 -4.63
N THR A 370 16.71 -12.31 -3.86
CA THR A 370 17.50 -11.16 -4.31
C THR A 370 18.96 -11.54 -4.54
N LEU A 371 19.56 -12.32 -3.62
CA LEU A 371 20.94 -12.79 -3.77
C LEU A 371 21.12 -13.69 -5.00
N ALA A 372 20.16 -14.57 -5.28
CA ALA A 372 20.19 -15.40 -6.48
C ALA A 372 20.14 -14.55 -7.77
N TYR A 373 19.31 -13.50 -7.78
CA TYR A 373 19.29 -12.57 -8.91
C TYR A 373 20.61 -11.80 -9.06
N LEU A 374 21.19 -11.32 -7.97
CA LEU A 374 22.50 -10.67 -8.00
C LEU A 374 23.60 -11.64 -8.46
N TYR A 375 23.53 -12.91 -8.06
CA TYR A 375 24.44 -13.95 -8.55
C TYR A 375 24.32 -14.18 -10.05
N ILE A 376 23.09 -14.18 -10.61
CA ILE A 376 22.87 -14.24 -12.07
C ILE A 376 23.53 -13.03 -12.74
N ASN A 377 23.41 -11.81 -12.21
CA ASN A 377 24.12 -10.63 -12.72
C ASN A 377 25.64 -10.86 -12.75
N LYS A 378 26.21 -11.40 -11.66
CA LYS A 378 27.64 -11.70 -11.58
C LYS A 378 28.10 -12.73 -12.61
N VAL A 379 27.33 -13.81 -12.79
CA VAL A 379 27.70 -14.91 -13.71
C VAL A 379 27.56 -14.48 -15.16
N VAL A 380 26.45 -13.75 -15.50
CA VAL A 380 26.15 -13.38 -16.90
C VAL A 380 26.92 -12.14 -17.33
N ALA A 381 26.97 -11.11 -16.50
CA ALA A 381 27.48 -9.80 -16.87
C ALA A 381 28.75 -9.38 -16.12
N GLY A 382 29.32 -10.26 -15.28
CA GLY A 382 30.60 -10.03 -14.60
C GLY A 382 30.52 -9.14 -13.34
N ASP A 383 29.38 -8.50 -13.06
CA ASP A 383 29.17 -7.60 -11.91
C ASP A 383 27.86 -7.92 -11.19
N TRP A 384 27.90 -7.93 -9.84
CA TRP A 384 26.72 -8.18 -9.00
C TRP A 384 25.58 -7.17 -9.20
N PHE A 385 25.92 -5.94 -9.57
CA PHE A 385 24.98 -4.81 -9.69
C PHE A 385 24.83 -4.30 -11.12
N MET A 386 25.17 -5.12 -12.13
CA MET A 386 25.10 -4.73 -13.54
C MET A 386 23.72 -4.21 -13.94
N PHE A 387 22.64 -4.78 -13.39
CA PHE A 387 21.30 -4.27 -13.59
C PHE A 387 21.16 -2.77 -13.24
N SER A 388 21.80 -2.33 -12.17
CA SER A 388 21.76 -0.92 -11.73
C SER A 388 22.56 -0.02 -12.67
N VAL A 389 23.70 -0.53 -13.18
CA VAL A 389 24.51 0.16 -14.18
C VAL A 389 23.70 0.38 -15.46
N TYR A 390 23.04 -0.67 -15.96
CA TYR A 390 22.24 -0.57 -17.18
C TYR A 390 20.98 0.28 -16.98
N GLN A 391 20.31 0.20 -15.83
CA GLN A 391 19.19 1.08 -15.54
C GLN A 391 19.59 2.55 -15.58
N LYS A 392 20.76 2.89 -15.04
CA LYS A 392 21.26 4.27 -15.06
C LYS A 392 21.68 4.71 -16.46
N SER A 393 22.43 3.88 -17.20
CA SER A 393 22.99 4.26 -18.51
C SER A 393 21.94 4.26 -19.62
N ASN A 394 20.99 3.31 -19.64
CA ASN A 394 20.06 3.11 -20.74
C ASN A 394 18.65 3.67 -20.47
N TRP A 395 18.22 3.69 -19.19
CA TRP A 395 16.89 4.23 -18.82
C TRP A 395 16.99 5.51 -17.98
N SER A 396 18.20 6.05 -17.73
CA SER A 396 18.40 7.23 -16.89
C SER A 396 17.71 7.12 -15.52
N GLN A 397 17.52 5.88 -15.05
CA GLN A 397 16.78 5.58 -13.84
C GLN A 397 17.73 5.19 -12.71
N GLY A 398 17.59 5.85 -11.57
CA GLY A 398 18.33 5.59 -10.35
C GLY A 398 17.42 5.69 -9.12
N LEU A 399 17.97 5.36 -7.96
CA LEU A 399 17.29 5.57 -6.69
C LEU A 399 17.46 7.02 -6.24
N GLY A 400 16.37 7.62 -5.81
CA GLY A 400 16.29 8.95 -5.24
C GLY A 400 15.28 9.00 -4.10
N PHE A 401 14.75 10.18 -3.84
CA PHE A 401 13.70 10.38 -2.85
C PHE A 401 12.35 10.54 -3.54
N PHE A 402 11.31 9.86 -3.06
CA PHE A 402 9.96 9.93 -3.64
C PHE A 402 9.40 11.36 -3.71
N PHE A 403 9.78 12.23 -2.78
CA PHE A 403 9.38 13.64 -2.79
C PHE A 403 10.14 14.46 -3.86
N ASP A 404 11.34 14.05 -4.23
CA ASP A 404 12.07 14.62 -5.37
C ASP A 404 11.48 14.11 -6.71
N THR A 405 11.12 12.84 -6.76
CA THR A 405 10.37 12.27 -7.90
C THR A 405 9.04 13.01 -8.12
N ALA A 406 8.29 13.29 -7.04
CA ALA A 406 7.05 14.07 -7.12
C ALA A 406 7.31 15.47 -7.71
N ARG A 407 8.38 16.15 -7.26
CA ARG A 407 8.82 17.45 -7.78
C ARG A 407 9.14 17.37 -9.28
N TYR A 408 9.97 16.40 -9.66
CA TYR A 408 10.37 16.20 -11.05
C TYR A 408 9.14 15.95 -11.96
N MET A 409 8.22 15.08 -11.56
CA MET A 409 7.01 14.78 -12.32
C MET A 409 6.09 15.99 -12.41
N TYR A 410 5.99 16.79 -11.36
CA TYR A 410 5.25 18.04 -11.38
C TYR A 410 5.87 19.06 -12.36
N GLN A 411 7.18 19.27 -12.30
CA GLN A 411 7.89 20.18 -13.22
C GLN A 411 7.74 19.76 -14.68
N ARG A 412 7.80 18.45 -14.98
CA ARG A 412 7.53 17.91 -16.31
C ARG A 412 6.10 18.22 -16.75
N ALA A 413 5.10 17.97 -15.88
CA ALA A 413 3.71 18.26 -16.19
C ALA A 413 3.48 19.74 -16.53
N ILE A 414 3.99 20.64 -15.69
CA ILE A 414 3.81 22.09 -15.89
C ILE A 414 4.61 22.60 -17.10
N GLY A 415 5.82 22.07 -17.31
CA GLY A 415 6.65 22.40 -18.49
C GLY A 415 5.95 22.03 -19.80
N ASP A 416 5.47 20.79 -19.91
CA ASP A 416 4.77 20.30 -21.10
C ASP A 416 3.43 21.04 -21.31
N LEU A 417 2.72 21.40 -20.24
CA LEU A 417 1.48 22.19 -20.32
C LEU A 417 1.77 23.63 -20.80
N LYS A 418 2.78 24.30 -20.25
CA LYS A 418 3.20 25.65 -20.68
C LYS A 418 3.64 25.67 -22.15
N ALA A 419 4.41 24.65 -22.57
CA ALA A 419 4.84 24.52 -23.97
C ALA A 419 3.66 24.35 -24.92
N ALA A 420 2.67 23.52 -24.54
CA ALA A 420 1.46 23.31 -25.33
C ALA A 420 0.60 24.59 -25.45
N LEU A 421 0.46 25.33 -24.35
CA LEU A 421 -0.30 26.61 -24.34
C LEU A 421 0.43 27.73 -25.11
N GLY A 422 1.76 27.80 -25.02
CA GLY A 422 2.56 28.83 -25.66
C GLY A 422 2.71 28.66 -27.17
N SER A 423 2.77 27.44 -27.67
CA SER A 423 2.93 27.13 -29.09
C SER A 423 1.61 27.08 -29.88
N GLY A 424 0.46 27.06 -29.18
CA GLY A 424 -0.84 26.80 -29.81
C GLY A 424 -0.95 25.40 -30.43
N ALA A 425 0.15 24.65 -30.42
CA ALA A 425 0.23 23.29 -30.94
C ALA A 425 -0.05 22.31 -29.80
N PHE A 426 -1.31 21.93 -29.64
CA PHE A 426 -1.68 20.78 -28.80
C PHE A 426 -1.22 19.50 -29.49
N ASN A 427 0.08 19.19 -29.43
CA ASN A 427 0.57 17.88 -29.80
C ASN A 427 -0.03 16.87 -28.82
N GLY A 428 -0.94 16.02 -29.32
CA GLY A 428 -1.72 15.08 -28.50
C GLY A 428 -0.87 14.18 -27.60
N THR A 429 0.40 13.93 -27.97
CA THR A 429 1.34 13.13 -27.20
C THR A 429 1.75 13.82 -25.89
N ASN A 430 2.05 15.11 -25.91
CA ASN A 430 2.53 15.83 -24.71
C ASN A 430 1.40 16.03 -23.69
N ILE A 431 0.20 16.42 -24.14
CA ILE A 431 -0.96 16.60 -23.28
C ILE A 431 -1.40 15.27 -22.66
N THR A 432 -1.41 14.20 -23.45
CA THR A 432 -1.74 12.87 -22.94
C THR A 432 -0.79 12.48 -21.81
N SER A 433 0.52 12.70 -21.98
CA SER A 433 1.52 12.39 -20.93
C SER A 433 1.28 13.21 -19.65
N VAL A 434 0.88 14.48 -19.76
CA VAL A 434 0.55 15.31 -18.59
C VAL A 434 -0.60 14.70 -17.78
N PHE A 435 -1.71 14.36 -18.43
CA PHE A 435 -2.95 13.93 -17.74
C PHE A 435 -2.99 12.43 -17.44
N VAL A 436 -2.24 11.59 -18.16
CA VAL A 436 -2.24 10.14 -17.97
C VAL A 436 -1.09 9.69 -17.08
N LEU A 437 0.05 10.36 -17.13
CA LEU A 437 1.27 9.94 -16.47
C LEU A 437 1.71 10.90 -15.35
N PHE A 438 2.02 12.16 -15.68
CA PHE A 438 2.70 13.03 -14.73
C PHE A 438 1.81 13.46 -13.57
N LEU A 439 0.65 14.08 -13.84
CA LEU A 439 -0.26 14.52 -12.78
C LEU A 439 -0.84 13.35 -11.96
N PRO A 440 -1.27 12.22 -12.56
CA PRO A 440 -1.68 11.05 -11.78
C PRO A 440 -0.55 10.51 -10.88
N THR A 441 0.70 10.50 -11.34
CA THR A 441 1.84 10.07 -10.51
C THR A 441 2.02 10.99 -9.30
N VAL A 442 2.01 12.32 -9.48
CA VAL A 442 2.06 13.28 -8.37
C VAL A 442 0.89 13.08 -7.41
N ALA A 443 -0.33 12.95 -7.95
CA ALA A 443 -1.53 12.69 -7.16
C ALA A 443 -1.40 11.40 -6.33
N LEU A 444 -0.90 10.32 -6.91
CA LEU A 444 -0.69 9.05 -6.22
C LEU A 444 0.36 9.15 -5.11
N ILE A 445 1.45 9.90 -5.34
CA ILE A 445 2.49 10.11 -4.32
C ILE A 445 1.93 10.86 -3.10
N VAL A 446 0.95 11.74 -3.27
CA VAL A 446 0.31 12.49 -2.18
C VAL A 446 -0.90 11.75 -1.60
N LEU A 447 -1.82 11.29 -2.46
CA LEU A 447 -3.12 10.76 -2.02
C LEU A 447 -3.03 9.36 -1.41
N THR A 448 -2.08 8.51 -1.87
CA THR A 448 -1.94 7.16 -1.33
C THR A 448 -1.49 7.17 0.13
N PRO A 449 -0.44 7.92 0.53
CA PRO A 449 -0.12 8.06 1.95
C PRO A 449 -1.24 8.73 2.77
N LEU A 450 -2.01 9.68 2.22
CA LEU A 450 -3.19 10.25 2.90
C LEU A 450 -4.27 9.20 3.17
N LEU A 451 -4.51 8.29 2.22
CA LEU A 451 -5.42 7.17 2.42
C LEU A 451 -4.96 6.27 3.57
N ILE A 452 -3.66 5.95 3.62
CA ILE A 452 -3.08 5.14 4.70
C ILE A 452 -3.09 5.91 6.02
N LEU A 453 -2.79 7.21 6.05
CA LEU A 453 -2.82 8.05 7.25
C LEU A 453 -4.17 7.95 7.98
N ARG A 454 -5.27 8.01 7.22
CA ARG A 454 -6.63 7.87 7.77
C ARG A 454 -6.89 6.51 8.42
N ARG A 455 -6.06 5.50 8.12
CA ARG A 455 -6.21 4.11 8.57
C ARG A 455 -5.03 3.61 9.43
N ALA A 456 -3.94 4.34 9.52
CA ALA A 456 -2.69 3.93 10.18
C ALA A 456 -2.89 3.48 11.64
N ARG A 457 -3.86 4.05 12.36
CA ARG A 457 -4.20 3.62 13.74
C ARG A 457 -4.96 2.29 13.81
N LYS A 458 -5.54 1.83 12.69
CA LYS A 458 -6.32 0.57 12.59
C LYS A 458 -5.54 -0.52 11.89
N LEU A 459 -4.56 -0.16 11.07
CA LEU A 459 -3.69 -1.12 10.40
C LEU A 459 -2.63 -1.63 11.38
N PRO A 460 -2.36 -2.95 11.43
CA PRO A 460 -1.21 -3.48 12.14
C PRO A 460 0.11 -2.84 11.68
N ALA A 461 1.10 -2.74 12.58
CA ALA A 461 2.39 -2.13 12.29
C ALA A 461 3.07 -2.74 11.06
N ALA A 462 2.98 -4.06 10.89
CA ALA A 462 3.54 -4.79 9.76
C ALA A 462 3.02 -4.28 8.39
N TYR A 463 1.72 -4.00 8.27
CA TYR A 463 1.13 -3.45 7.03
C TYR A 463 1.59 -2.03 6.76
N THR A 464 1.58 -1.17 7.79
CA THR A 464 1.95 0.24 7.63
C THR A 464 3.44 0.41 7.35
N LEU A 465 4.31 -0.33 8.04
CA LEU A 465 5.76 -0.26 7.82
C LEU A 465 6.17 -0.88 6.48
N HIS A 466 5.53 -1.99 6.06
CA HIS A 466 5.73 -2.52 4.72
C HIS A 466 5.32 -1.50 3.64
N PHE A 467 4.15 -0.86 3.82
CA PHE A 467 3.71 0.20 2.90
C PHE A 467 4.74 1.33 2.83
N LEU A 468 5.20 1.86 3.97
CA LEU A 468 6.16 2.96 3.99
C LEU A 468 7.49 2.60 3.33
N ALA A 469 8.04 1.41 3.62
CA ALA A 469 9.28 0.94 3.02
C ALA A 469 9.11 0.71 1.50
N TYR A 470 8.03 0.04 1.10
CA TYR A 470 7.71 -0.21 -0.30
C TYR A 470 7.50 1.11 -1.06
N PHE A 471 6.72 2.03 -0.49
CA PHE A 471 6.44 3.33 -1.07
C PHE A 471 7.71 4.16 -1.27
N ALA A 472 8.57 4.23 -0.25
CA ALA A 472 9.83 4.97 -0.32
C ALA A 472 10.74 4.43 -1.44
N LEU A 473 10.82 3.11 -1.61
CA LEU A 473 11.62 2.48 -2.65
C LEU A 473 10.97 2.61 -4.04
N ALA A 474 9.71 2.21 -4.16
CA ALA A 474 9.04 2.13 -5.46
C ALA A 474 8.72 3.50 -6.06
N MET A 475 8.39 4.50 -5.21
CA MET A 475 8.15 5.88 -5.65
C MET A 475 9.43 6.72 -5.66
N GLY A 476 10.54 6.20 -5.14
CA GLY A 476 11.83 6.91 -5.04
C GLY A 476 12.74 6.75 -6.26
N CYS A 477 12.22 6.35 -7.41
CA CYS A 477 12.99 6.36 -8.66
C CYS A 477 13.15 7.80 -9.16
N THR A 478 14.28 8.10 -9.86
CA THR A 478 14.56 9.45 -10.38
C THR A 478 13.45 9.99 -11.29
N TRP A 479 12.77 9.11 -12.00
CA TRP A 479 11.54 9.37 -12.74
C TRP A 479 10.67 8.11 -12.75
N LEU A 480 9.36 8.26 -12.92
CA LEU A 480 8.43 7.18 -12.65
C LEU A 480 7.32 7.12 -13.70
N LEU A 481 7.29 6.03 -14.48
CA LEU A 481 6.26 5.77 -15.48
C LEU A 481 5.09 4.94 -14.93
N SER A 482 5.31 4.15 -13.90
CA SER A 482 4.42 3.03 -13.52
C SER A 482 3.90 3.14 -12.09
N ALA A 483 3.63 4.36 -11.57
CA ALA A 483 3.18 4.55 -10.18
C ALA A 483 1.94 3.72 -9.84
N MET A 484 0.92 3.71 -10.71
CA MET A 484 -0.31 2.92 -10.49
C MET A 484 -0.05 1.41 -10.47
N ARG A 485 0.83 0.93 -11.35
CA ARG A 485 1.26 -0.47 -11.43
C ARG A 485 1.90 -0.90 -10.12
N TYR A 486 2.88 -0.13 -9.64
CA TYR A 486 3.60 -0.45 -8.40
C TYR A 486 2.71 -0.41 -7.17
N LEU A 487 1.82 0.57 -7.06
CA LEU A 487 0.94 0.70 -5.90
C LEU A 487 -0.19 -0.35 -5.86
N SER A 488 -0.56 -0.92 -7.01
CA SER A 488 -1.62 -1.93 -7.09
C SER A 488 -1.33 -3.23 -6.33
N VAL A 489 -0.05 -3.56 -6.08
CA VAL A 489 0.38 -4.81 -5.45
C VAL A 489 0.71 -4.68 -3.95
N VAL A 490 0.22 -3.62 -3.29
CA VAL A 490 0.46 -3.35 -1.87
C VAL A 490 -0.78 -3.65 -1.03
N PRO A 491 -0.80 -4.73 -0.21
CA PRO A 491 -1.98 -5.15 0.54
C PRO A 491 -2.56 -4.08 1.48
N ALA A 492 -1.71 -3.21 2.04
CA ALA A 492 -2.14 -2.12 2.92
C ALA A 492 -3.07 -1.11 2.20
N ILE A 493 -2.81 -0.82 0.92
CA ILE A 493 -3.64 0.08 0.10
C ILE A 493 -5.01 -0.55 -0.12
N ILE A 494 -5.04 -1.81 -0.52
CA ILE A 494 -6.28 -2.55 -0.76
C ILE A 494 -7.11 -2.63 0.53
N ALA A 495 -6.46 -2.93 1.67
CA ALA A 495 -7.11 -2.93 2.97
C ALA A 495 -7.69 -1.55 3.32
N ALA A 496 -6.97 -0.46 3.08
CA ALA A 496 -7.41 0.90 3.36
C ALA A 496 -8.61 1.32 2.49
N ILE A 497 -8.64 0.91 1.22
CA ILE A 497 -9.79 1.11 0.32
C ILE A 497 -10.99 0.30 0.82
N ALA A 498 -10.80 -0.99 1.13
CA ALA A 498 -11.86 -1.85 1.64
C ALA A 498 -12.43 -1.36 3.00
N MET A 499 -11.60 -0.78 3.88
CA MET A 499 -12.06 -0.10 5.09
C MET A 499 -12.93 1.14 4.80
N SER A 500 -12.84 1.69 3.59
CA SER A 500 -13.65 2.86 3.16
C SER A 500 -15.03 2.47 2.65
N CYS A 501 -15.26 1.18 2.33
CA CYS A 501 -16.57 0.60 1.99
C CYS A 501 -17.43 0.48 3.27
N LYS A 502 -18.00 1.61 3.72
CA LYS A 502 -18.79 1.68 4.98
C LYS A 502 -20.29 1.53 4.75
N SER A 503 -20.78 1.92 3.60
CA SER A 503 -22.18 1.76 3.16
C SER A 503 -22.21 1.17 1.75
N GLU A 504 -23.39 0.76 1.29
CA GLU A 504 -23.59 0.22 -0.05
C GLU A 504 -23.31 1.27 -1.12
N GLU A 505 -23.76 2.50 -0.92
CA GLU A 505 -23.54 3.62 -1.85
C GLU A 505 -22.04 3.94 -2.00
N ARG A 506 -21.29 3.97 -0.88
CA ARG A 506 -19.83 4.20 -0.92
C ARG A 506 -19.11 3.04 -1.61
N THR A 507 -19.57 1.82 -1.39
CA THR A 507 -19.02 0.64 -2.05
C THR A 507 -19.29 0.71 -3.54
N ALA A 508 -20.51 1.00 -3.94
CA ALA A 508 -20.89 1.19 -5.33
C ALA A 508 -20.07 2.31 -5.98
N ALA A 509 -19.94 3.47 -5.32
CA ALA A 509 -19.15 4.60 -5.82
C ALA A 509 -17.67 4.21 -6.03
N ILE A 510 -17.05 3.49 -5.08
CA ILE A 510 -15.66 3.02 -5.23
C ILE A 510 -15.52 2.10 -6.44
N PHE A 511 -16.42 1.13 -6.61
CA PHE A 511 -16.38 0.21 -7.75
C PHE A 511 -16.66 0.93 -9.08
N THR A 512 -17.61 1.85 -9.12
CA THR A 512 -17.93 2.65 -10.33
C THR A 512 -16.73 3.50 -10.75
N VAL A 513 -16.13 4.25 -9.83
CA VAL A 513 -14.94 5.07 -10.12
C VAL A 513 -13.78 4.19 -10.57
N SER A 514 -13.55 3.04 -9.91
CA SER A 514 -12.51 2.09 -10.31
C SER A 514 -12.79 1.51 -11.71
N ALA A 515 -14.03 1.15 -12.02
CA ALA A 515 -14.41 0.60 -13.33
C ALA A 515 -14.21 1.61 -14.46
N ILE A 516 -14.65 2.87 -14.24
CA ILE A 516 -14.45 3.95 -15.22
C ILE A 516 -12.95 4.20 -15.44
N ALA A 517 -12.17 4.31 -14.38
CA ALA A 517 -10.74 4.53 -14.48
C ALA A 517 -10.04 3.32 -15.14
N TYR A 518 -10.42 2.09 -14.80
CA TYR A 518 -9.89 0.87 -15.41
C TYR A 518 -10.19 0.81 -16.91
N ALA A 519 -11.45 1.10 -17.31
CA ALA A 519 -11.85 1.14 -18.73
C ALA A 519 -11.09 2.22 -19.51
N GLY A 520 -10.90 3.41 -18.92
CA GLY A 520 -10.07 4.46 -19.48
C GLY A 520 -8.62 4.03 -19.69
N TYR A 521 -8.04 3.34 -18.70
CA TYR A 521 -6.68 2.81 -18.81
C TYR A 521 -6.57 1.70 -19.87
N ILE A 522 -7.54 0.79 -19.98
CA ILE A 522 -7.59 -0.20 -21.08
C ILE A 522 -7.62 0.52 -22.43
N PHE A 523 -8.48 1.52 -22.59
CA PHE A 523 -8.56 2.27 -23.84
C PHE A 523 -7.21 2.90 -24.23
N MET A 524 -6.56 3.58 -23.27
CA MET A 524 -5.24 4.16 -23.48
C MET A 524 -4.17 3.14 -23.77
N TYR A 525 -4.15 2.03 -23.03
CA TYR A 525 -3.25 0.91 -23.26
C TYR A 525 -3.42 0.32 -24.67
N MET A 526 -4.67 0.11 -25.12
CA MET A 526 -4.96 -0.44 -26.44
C MET A 526 -4.61 0.53 -27.58
N ARG A 527 -4.59 1.85 -27.33
CA ARG A 527 -4.10 2.86 -28.27
C ARG A 527 -2.58 3.03 -28.27
N VAL A 528 -1.85 2.20 -27.53
CA VAL A 528 -0.38 2.29 -27.41
C VAL A 528 0.08 3.66 -26.84
N LEU A 529 -0.76 4.26 -26.01
CA LEU A 529 -0.36 5.43 -25.24
C LEU A 529 0.46 4.98 -24.02
N SER A 530 1.45 5.79 -23.64
CA SER A 530 2.27 5.49 -22.45
C SER A 530 1.40 5.56 -21.19
N VAL A 531 0.98 4.39 -20.68
CA VAL A 531 0.15 4.25 -19.46
C VAL A 531 0.91 3.57 -18.31
N PHE A 532 2.20 3.37 -18.47
CA PHE A 532 3.10 2.74 -17.50
C PHE A 532 4.14 3.70 -17.02
#